data_034bc4e81ed6767d14fbedee196119b6
#
_entry.id   034bc4e81ed6767d14fbedee196119b6
#
_cell.length_a   1.000
_cell.length_b   1.000
_cell.length_c   1.000
_cell.angle_alpha   90.00
_cell.angle_beta   90.00
_cell.angle_gamma   90.00
#
_symmetry.space_group_name_H-M   'P 1'
#
loop_
_entity.id
_entity.type
_entity.pdbx_description
1 polymer ?
#
loop_
_entity_poly.entity_id
_entity_poly.type
_entity_poly.pdbx_seq_one_letter_code
_entity_poly.pdbx_strand_id
1 'polypeptide(L)'
;GDATAFSVIEQFTESVEATLPPEASIVKTIGDEVIVVSPDPASLAEWVFGFLELFQDRPKPRAGIHHGAVVFRDGDYFGSQVNLAHRVVNRALGGEVLTTGAVAAALEDHPDLKTVPIGEVDLKGFPVPTPLFLICARE
;
A
#
# COMPACT_ATOMS: atom_id res chain seq x y z
N GLY A 1 -0.96 -11.37 24.19
CA GLY A 1 -0.91 -12.78 23.83
C GLY A 1 -1.50 -13.05 22.46
N ASP A 2 -1.58 -14.28 22.07
CA ASP A 2 -2.05 -14.68 20.74
C ASP A 2 -3.48 -14.24 20.46
N ALA A 3 -4.35 -14.28 21.46
CA ALA A 3 -5.73 -13.85 21.31
C ALA A 3 -5.84 -12.35 21.02
N THR A 4 -4.98 -11.54 21.64
CA THR A 4 -4.94 -10.10 21.40
C THR A 4 -4.43 -9.79 20.00
N ALA A 5 -3.37 -10.48 19.57
CA ALA A 5 -2.82 -10.30 18.22
C ALA A 5 -3.84 -10.68 17.14
N PHE A 6 -4.55 -11.79 17.34
CA PHE A 6 -5.61 -12.21 16.41
C PHE A 6 -6.74 -11.18 16.34
N SER A 7 -7.12 -10.61 17.49
CA SER A 7 -8.17 -9.61 17.56
C SER A 7 -7.81 -8.33 16.82
N VAL A 8 -6.54 -7.90 16.90
CA VAL A 8 -6.04 -6.72 16.17
C VAL A 8 -6.07 -6.95 14.67
N ILE A 9 -5.62 -8.14 14.21
CA ILE A 9 -5.63 -8.50 12.80
C ILE A 9 -7.06 -8.53 12.26
N GLU A 10 -7.98 -9.11 13.00
CA GLU A 10 -9.39 -9.17 12.62
C GLU A 10 -9.99 -7.78 12.50
N GLN A 11 -9.73 -6.91 13.47
CA GLN A 11 -10.19 -5.54 13.45
C GLN A 11 -9.60 -4.74 12.30
N PHE A 12 -8.33 -4.97 12.00
CA PHE A 12 -7.66 -4.34 10.86
C PHE A 12 -8.36 -4.72 9.55
N THR A 13 -8.60 -6.01 9.32
CA THR A 13 -9.26 -6.50 8.11
C THR A 13 -10.68 -5.94 7.97
N GLU A 14 -11.44 -5.94 9.06
CA GLU A 14 -12.79 -5.39 9.06
C GLU A 14 -12.80 -3.89 8.77
N SER A 15 -11.82 -3.15 9.31
CA SER A 15 -11.70 -1.71 9.06
C SER A 15 -11.36 -1.42 7.60
N VAL A 16 -10.52 -2.25 6.98
CA VAL A 16 -10.20 -2.14 5.55
C VAL A 16 -11.49 -2.33 4.74
N GLU A 17 -12.23 -3.39 5.00
CA GLU A 17 -13.49 -3.67 4.29
C GLU A 17 -14.49 -2.54 4.44
N ALA A 18 -14.61 -1.97 5.64
CA ALA A 18 -15.59 -0.95 5.94
C ALA A 18 -15.28 0.41 5.31
N THR A 19 -14.02 0.71 5.02
CA THR A 19 -13.59 2.05 4.57
C THR A 19 -13.13 2.10 3.12
N LEU A 20 -13.02 0.96 2.46
CA LEU A 20 -12.49 0.88 1.09
C LEU A 20 -13.29 1.73 0.12
N PRO A 21 -12.61 2.51 -0.78
CA PRO A 21 -13.35 3.24 -1.82
C PRO A 21 -14.12 2.29 -2.73
N PRO A 22 -15.24 2.75 -3.32
CA PRO A 22 -16.08 1.86 -4.14
C PRO A 22 -15.38 1.25 -5.35
N GLU A 23 -14.38 1.94 -5.92
CA GLU A 23 -13.63 1.44 -7.07
C GLU A 23 -12.52 0.47 -6.70
N ALA A 24 -12.18 0.36 -5.41
CA ALA A 24 -11.15 -0.54 -4.92
C ALA A 24 -11.76 -1.86 -4.46
N SER A 25 -10.97 -2.92 -4.53
CA SER A 25 -11.39 -4.25 -4.12
C SER A 25 -10.29 -4.96 -3.34
N ILE A 26 -10.69 -5.77 -2.37
CA ILE A 26 -9.76 -6.68 -1.71
C ILE A 26 -9.57 -7.88 -2.61
N VAL A 27 -8.30 -8.15 -2.97
CA VAL A 27 -7.96 -9.33 -3.78
C VAL A 27 -7.93 -10.56 -2.90
N LYS A 28 -7.20 -10.47 -1.80
CA LYS A 28 -7.06 -11.57 -0.84
C LYS A 28 -6.43 -11.07 0.45
N THR A 29 -6.52 -11.88 1.48
CA THR A 29 -5.82 -11.67 2.75
C THR A 29 -4.85 -12.81 2.97
N ILE A 30 -3.65 -12.51 3.46
CA ILE A 30 -2.63 -13.52 3.77
C ILE A 30 -2.09 -13.17 5.16
N GLY A 31 -2.49 -13.92 6.19
CA GLY A 31 -2.11 -13.63 7.57
C GLY A 31 -2.57 -12.22 7.97
N ASP A 32 -1.62 -11.36 8.29
CA ASP A 32 -1.87 -9.97 8.66
C ASP A 32 -1.75 -9.00 7.47
N GLU A 33 -1.69 -9.51 6.25
CA GLU A 33 -1.55 -8.71 5.04
C GLU A 33 -2.86 -8.68 4.25
N VAL A 34 -3.23 -7.50 3.76
CA VAL A 34 -4.39 -7.34 2.88
C VAL A 34 -3.89 -6.78 1.56
N ILE A 35 -4.25 -7.44 0.47
CA ILE A 35 -3.90 -7.01 -0.89
C ILE A 35 -5.12 -6.38 -1.53
N VAL A 36 -4.97 -5.12 -1.93
CA VAL A 36 -6.04 -4.30 -2.50
C VAL A 36 -5.66 -3.86 -3.90
N VAL A 37 -6.63 -3.82 -4.79
CA VAL A 37 -6.44 -3.31 -6.16
C VAL A 37 -7.43 -2.18 -6.42
N SER A 38 -6.99 -1.18 -7.18
CA SER A 38 -7.83 -0.06 -7.61
C SER A 38 -7.34 0.45 -8.96
N PRO A 39 -8.24 0.88 -9.85
CA PRO A 39 -7.83 1.50 -11.11
C PRO A 39 -7.34 2.94 -10.95
N ASP A 40 -7.59 3.57 -9.80
CA ASP A 40 -7.26 4.98 -9.54
C ASP A 40 -6.15 5.09 -8.48
N PRO A 41 -4.90 5.36 -8.89
CA PRO A 41 -3.79 5.42 -7.93
C PRO A 41 -3.92 6.58 -6.93
N ALA A 42 -4.44 7.72 -7.32
CA ALA A 42 -4.60 8.85 -6.41
C ALA A 42 -5.64 8.57 -5.33
N SER A 43 -6.80 8.03 -5.73
CA SER A 43 -7.85 7.63 -4.79
C SER A 43 -7.37 6.58 -3.81
N LEU A 44 -6.62 5.59 -4.30
CA LEU A 44 -6.06 4.55 -3.44
C LEU A 44 -5.07 5.13 -2.44
N ALA A 45 -4.18 6.03 -2.88
CA ALA A 45 -3.21 6.67 -2.00
C ALA A 45 -3.90 7.50 -0.92
N GLU A 46 -4.93 8.24 -1.26
CA GLU A 46 -5.73 9.01 -0.30
C GLU A 46 -6.31 8.12 0.78
N TRP A 47 -6.94 7.03 0.37
CA TRP A 47 -7.54 6.10 1.32
C TRP A 47 -6.50 5.45 2.22
N VAL A 48 -5.40 4.96 1.64
CA VAL A 48 -4.33 4.29 2.40
C VAL A 48 -3.74 5.24 3.43
N PHE A 49 -3.41 6.46 3.01
CA PHE A 49 -2.81 7.45 3.92
C PHE A 49 -3.75 7.78 5.07
N GLY A 50 -5.01 8.06 4.77
CA GLY A 50 -6.02 8.36 5.79
C GLY A 50 -6.27 7.19 6.72
N PHE A 51 -6.29 5.97 6.19
CA PHE A 51 -6.48 4.77 6.98
C PHE A 51 -5.36 4.60 8.01
N LEU A 52 -4.10 4.75 7.57
CA LEU A 52 -2.96 4.60 8.48
C LEU A 52 -2.92 5.69 9.56
N GLU A 53 -3.38 6.89 9.25
CA GLU A 53 -3.47 7.96 10.25
C GLU A 53 -4.51 7.67 11.32
N LEU A 54 -5.63 7.07 10.94
CA LEU A 54 -6.75 6.82 11.84
C LEU A 54 -6.62 5.51 12.62
N PHE A 55 -5.90 4.53 12.09
CA PHE A 55 -5.76 3.24 12.73
C PHE A 55 -4.65 3.31 13.79
N GLN A 56 -5.04 3.32 15.05
CA GLN A 56 -4.14 3.54 16.17
C GLN A 56 -3.71 2.27 16.91
N ASP A 57 -4.26 1.13 16.55
CA ASP A 57 -3.88 -0.14 17.19
C ASP A 57 -2.46 -0.54 16.83
N ARG A 58 -1.81 -1.24 17.72
CA ARG A 58 -0.44 -1.69 17.54
C ARG A 58 -0.37 -3.19 17.24
N PRO A 59 0.57 -3.62 16.40
CA PRO A 59 1.55 -2.81 15.68
C PRO A 59 0.88 -1.94 14.62
N LYS A 60 1.48 -0.77 14.34
CA LYS A 60 0.95 0.12 13.30
C LYS A 60 1.05 -0.51 11.93
N PRO A 61 0.00 -0.45 11.12
CA PRO A 61 0.08 -0.94 9.74
C PRO A 61 1.07 -0.14 8.90
N ARG A 62 1.54 -0.78 7.86
CA ARG A 62 2.39 -0.14 6.84
C ARG A 62 1.82 -0.45 5.48
N ALA A 63 2.17 0.33 4.48
CA ALA A 63 1.64 0.14 3.14
C ALA A 63 2.69 0.34 2.07
N GLY A 64 2.54 -0.41 0.99
CA GLY A 64 3.30 -0.22 -0.23
C GLY A 64 2.31 -0.14 -1.39
N ILE A 65 2.48 0.86 -2.24
CA ILE A 65 1.61 1.09 -3.39
C ILE A 65 2.43 1.15 -4.66
N HIS A 66 1.95 0.46 -5.69
CA HIS A 66 2.54 0.51 -7.01
C HIS A 66 1.44 0.54 -8.06
N HIS A 67 1.67 1.27 -9.14
CA HIS A 67 0.74 1.36 -10.26
C HIS A 67 1.42 0.82 -11.52
N GLY A 68 0.80 -0.17 -12.12
CA GLY A 68 1.32 -0.79 -13.33
C GLY A 68 0.35 -1.81 -13.89
N ALA A 69 0.66 -2.33 -15.05
CA ALA A 69 -0.16 -3.34 -15.69
C ALA A 69 -0.03 -4.68 -14.96
N VAL A 70 -1.16 -5.31 -14.69
CA VAL A 70 -1.22 -6.61 -14.03
C VAL A 70 -2.08 -7.57 -14.86
N VAL A 71 -1.82 -8.86 -14.70
CA VAL A 71 -2.62 -9.91 -15.34
C VAL A 71 -3.59 -10.48 -14.33
N PHE A 72 -4.88 -10.47 -14.66
CA PHE A 72 -5.91 -11.10 -13.84
C PHE A 72 -6.25 -12.46 -14.46
N ARG A 73 -6.10 -13.52 -13.67
CA ARG A 73 -6.38 -14.88 -14.12
C ARG A 73 -6.78 -15.75 -12.93
N ASP A 74 -7.80 -16.57 -13.13
CA ASP A 74 -8.27 -17.54 -12.12
C ASP A 74 -8.54 -16.89 -10.76
N GLY A 75 -9.13 -15.69 -10.78
CA GLY A 75 -9.51 -14.98 -9.57
C GLY A 75 -8.37 -14.28 -8.84
N ASP A 76 -7.17 -14.20 -9.45
CA ASP A 76 -6.02 -13.57 -8.81
C ASP A 76 -5.26 -12.69 -9.80
N TYR A 77 -4.41 -11.82 -9.25
CA TYR A 77 -3.54 -10.93 -10.02
C TYR A 77 -2.11 -11.43 -9.98
N PHE A 78 -1.46 -11.44 -11.13
CA PHE A 78 -0.10 -11.97 -11.30
C PHE A 78 0.77 -10.98 -12.06
N GLY A 79 2.07 -11.16 -11.93
CA GLY A 79 3.07 -10.46 -12.70
C GLY A 79 4.08 -9.73 -11.86
N SER A 80 5.10 -9.19 -12.52
CA SER A 80 6.20 -8.47 -11.87
C SER A 80 5.72 -7.24 -11.10
N GLN A 81 4.63 -6.61 -11.55
CA GLN A 81 4.09 -5.41 -10.89
C GLN A 81 3.51 -5.74 -9.53
N VAL A 82 2.86 -6.91 -9.39
CA VAL A 82 2.36 -7.39 -8.10
C VAL A 82 3.53 -7.71 -7.17
N ASN A 83 4.55 -8.38 -7.71
CA ASN A 83 5.76 -8.71 -6.95
C ASN A 83 6.47 -7.44 -6.48
N LEU A 84 6.50 -6.41 -7.32
CA LEU A 84 7.12 -5.14 -6.96
C LEU A 84 6.40 -4.50 -5.77
N ALA A 85 5.06 -4.49 -5.78
CA ALA A 85 4.28 -3.95 -4.65
C ALA A 85 4.61 -4.68 -3.35
N HIS A 86 4.76 -6.00 -3.39
CA HIS A 86 5.17 -6.79 -2.22
C HIS A 86 6.55 -6.37 -1.70
N ARG A 87 7.49 -6.12 -2.60
CA ARG A 87 8.84 -5.68 -2.20
C ARG A 87 8.81 -4.29 -1.60
N VAL A 88 7.95 -3.42 -2.12
CA VAL A 88 7.83 -2.04 -1.61
C VAL A 88 7.31 -2.04 -0.17
N VAL A 89 6.23 -2.77 0.12
CA VAL A 89 5.67 -2.79 1.48
C VAL A 89 6.67 -3.35 2.49
N ASN A 90 7.52 -4.28 2.08
CA ASN A 90 8.53 -4.88 2.96
C ASN A 90 9.61 -3.87 3.37
N ARG A 91 9.73 -2.75 2.68
CA ARG A 91 10.69 -1.68 3.01
C ARG A 91 10.07 -0.59 3.87
N ALA A 92 8.76 -0.59 4.07
CA ALA A 92 8.08 0.41 4.88
C ALA A 92 8.17 0.08 6.37
N LEU A 93 8.25 1.10 7.19
CA LEU A 93 8.14 0.99 8.64
C LEU A 93 6.68 1.19 9.05
N GLY A 94 6.32 0.79 10.26
CA GLY A 94 4.96 0.98 10.77
C GLY A 94 4.54 2.43 10.69
N GLY A 95 3.36 2.68 10.13
CA GLY A 95 2.83 4.01 9.91
C GLY A 95 3.23 4.65 8.59
N GLU A 96 4.14 4.03 7.83
CA GLU A 96 4.61 4.58 6.55
C GLU A 96 3.83 4.04 5.36
N VAL A 97 3.66 4.91 4.35
CA VAL A 97 3.16 4.52 3.03
C VAL A 97 4.28 4.80 2.04
N LEU A 98 4.87 3.74 1.48
CA LEU A 98 5.89 3.86 0.44
C LEU A 98 5.29 3.58 -0.92
N THR A 99 5.83 4.23 -1.93
CA THR A 99 5.35 4.06 -3.29
C THR A 99 6.47 4.19 -4.32
N THR A 100 6.20 3.73 -5.52
CA THR A 100 7.08 3.86 -6.66
C THR A 100 6.79 5.15 -7.42
N GLY A 101 7.61 5.44 -8.44
CA GLY A 101 7.51 6.67 -9.22
C GLY A 101 6.19 6.86 -9.95
N ALA A 102 5.54 5.77 -10.38
CA ALA A 102 4.27 5.87 -11.09
C ALA A 102 3.17 6.48 -10.21
N VAL A 103 3.12 6.10 -8.93
CA VAL A 103 2.15 6.67 -7.99
C VAL A 103 2.57 8.09 -7.60
N ALA A 104 3.87 8.31 -7.39
CA ALA A 104 4.38 9.65 -7.07
C ALA A 104 3.98 10.65 -8.17
N ALA A 105 4.08 10.25 -9.44
CA ALA A 105 3.66 11.08 -10.57
C ALA A 105 2.15 11.39 -10.52
N ALA A 106 1.35 10.41 -10.14
CA ALA A 106 -0.11 10.61 -10.01
C ALA A 106 -0.49 11.57 -8.89
N LEU A 107 0.40 11.78 -7.92
CA LEU A 107 0.16 12.67 -6.77
C LEU A 107 0.80 14.04 -6.92
N GLU A 108 1.45 14.32 -8.05
CA GLU A 108 2.25 15.54 -8.24
C GLU A 108 1.45 16.82 -7.93
N ASP A 109 0.22 16.89 -8.41
CA ASP A 109 -0.66 18.06 -8.21
C ASP A 109 -1.74 17.84 -7.16
N HIS A 110 -1.59 16.82 -6.33
CA HIS A 110 -2.58 16.51 -5.31
C HIS A 110 -2.62 17.62 -4.25
N PRO A 111 -3.82 18.12 -3.88
CA PRO A 111 -3.90 19.24 -2.93
C PRO A 111 -3.48 18.90 -1.50
N ASP A 112 -3.66 17.65 -1.09
CA ASP A 112 -3.49 17.25 0.32
C ASP A 112 -2.30 16.33 0.57
N LEU A 113 -1.78 15.67 -0.48
CA LEU A 113 -0.68 14.73 -0.36
C LEU A 113 0.52 15.16 -1.20
N LYS A 114 1.69 14.86 -0.70
CA LYS A 114 2.95 15.02 -1.43
C LYS A 114 3.79 13.77 -1.26
N THR A 115 4.80 13.63 -2.11
CA THR A 115 5.75 12.53 -1.98
C THR A 115 7.15 13.09 -1.74
N VAL A 116 7.93 12.36 -0.94
CA VAL A 116 9.31 12.71 -0.63
C VAL A 116 10.19 11.55 -1.10
N PRO A 117 11.15 11.78 -2.00
CA PRO A 117 12.03 10.70 -2.43
C PRO A 117 12.89 10.21 -1.28
N ILE A 118 13.00 8.89 -1.12
CA ILE A 118 13.87 8.28 -0.11
C ILE A 118 15.09 7.61 -0.72
N GLY A 119 15.25 7.70 -2.04
CA GLY A 119 16.38 7.17 -2.77
C GLY A 119 16.05 5.96 -3.60
N GLU A 120 17.07 5.43 -4.25
CA GLU A 120 16.96 4.20 -5.05
C GLU A 120 17.30 3.01 -4.15
N VAL A 121 16.46 1.97 -4.20
CA VAL A 121 16.55 0.83 -3.31
C VAL A 121 16.65 -0.45 -4.13
N ASP A 122 17.60 -1.31 -3.75
CA ASP A 122 17.70 -2.64 -4.34
C ASP A 122 16.59 -3.53 -3.78
N LEU A 123 15.70 -3.96 -4.65
CA LEU A 123 14.60 -4.84 -4.28
C LEU A 123 14.87 -6.24 -4.81
N LYS A 124 14.65 -7.25 -3.97
CA LYS A 124 14.88 -8.64 -4.32
C LYS A 124 14.10 -9.03 -5.57
N GLY A 125 14.81 -9.60 -6.55
CA GLY A 125 14.20 -10.02 -7.81
C GLY A 125 14.15 -8.95 -8.89
N PHE A 126 14.64 -7.74 -8.59
CA PHE A 126 14.67 -6.64 -9.56
C PHE A 126 16.12 -6.19 -9.78
N PRO A 127 16.63 -6.30 -11.03
CA PRO A 127 18.06 -6.08 -11.28
C PRO A 127 18.48 -4.61 -11.25
N VAL A 128 17.53 -3.69 -11.42
CA VAL A 128 17.80 -2.26 -11.40
C VAL A 128 17.24 -1.66 -10.12
N PRO A 129 18.01 -0.80 -9.41
CA PRO A 129 17.48 -0.13 -8.22
C PRO A 129 16.20 0.63 -8.52
N THR A 130 15.26 0.59 -7.59
CA THR A 130 13.94 1.19 -7.76
C THR A 130 13.84 2.47 -6.94
N PRO A 131 13.50 3.61 -7.57
CA PRO A 131 13.23 4.83 -6.80
C PRO A 131 11.99 4.65 -5.95
N LEU A 132 12.09 4.96 -4.67
CA LEU A 132 10.97 4.90 -3.74
C LEU A 132 10.68 6.27 -3.14
N PHE A 133 9.43 6.45 -2.78
CA PHE A 133 8.93 7.74 -2.26
C PHE A 133 8.05 7.48 -1.04
N LEU A 134 8.13 8.37 -0.07
CA LEU A 134 7.26 8.36 1.10
C LEU A 134 6.10 9.31 0.84
N ILE A 135 4.88 8.86 1.08
CA ILE A 135 3.69 9.69 0.97
C ILE A 135 3.49 10.43 2.29
N CYS A 136 3.35 11.76 2.21
CA CYS A 136 3.18 12.64 3.35
C CYS A 136 2.01 13.58 3.14
N ALA A 137 1.51 14.15 4.24
CA ALA A 137 0.53 15.21 4.15
C ALA A 137 1.20 16.48 3.61
N ARG A 138 0.50 17.20 2.76
CA ARG A 138 0.94 18.51 2.27
C ARG A 138 0.51 19.57 3.29
N GLU A 139 1.44 20.41 3.69
CA GLU A 139 1.18 21.47 4.65
C GLU A 139 0.63 22.71 4.00
#